data_32682315a075bd2cf969a0d42c2b57c2
#
_entry.id   32682315a075bd2cf969a0d42c2b57c2
#
_cell.length_a   1.000
_cell.length_b   1.000
_cell.length_c   1.000
_cell.angle_alpha   90.00
_cell.angle_beta   90.00
_cell.angle_gamma   90.00
#
_symmetry.space_group_name_H-M   'P 1'
#
loop_
_entity.id
_entity.type
_entity.pdbx_description
1 polymer ?
#
loop_
_entity_poly.entity_id
_entity_poly.type
_entity_poly.pdbx_seq_one_letter_code
_entity_poly.pdbx_strand_id
1 'polypeptide(L)'
;MTDTVTDRFLRYVVIDTQSDPTSSTQPSTEKQKNLGRILVEELLAIGLGDAHLDEHGYVYATIPSNVDKPVPVICFCSHMDTAPDFTGTNVKPQVLRNCSGGDIQLAGDPQQVIRVEEHPALRDQIGNDIITSDGTTLLGADDKAGLAEIVAAAQYLVDNPDVRHGTIKLLFTTDEEIGRGVDKVDLAKLGAQFAYTVDGETAGHIEDETFSADGVEVTIQGVAIHPGFAKGKMENAIKIAGAIIDRLPKDIAPETTAGRDGFIHPTGVTGSMEKASLGFIIRDFDDAGLAVKEAMLEQIVKDVMTAFSGSSYTFKVKQQYRNMKTILDRHPQIVDNAVEAIRRAGMTPVRGSIRGGTDGSRLSFMGLPCANIFAGGHAFHSPLEWVSRQDMERGVKTLVELAKVWAERS
;
A
#
# COMPACT_ATOMS: atom_id res chain seq x y z
N MET A 1 -31.75 -3.85 8.59
CA MET A 1 -30.59 -3.74 9.50
C MET A 1 -29.50 -3.06 8.68
N THR A 2 -28.85 -2.08 9.24
CA THR A 2 -27.69 -1.46 8.57
C THR A 2 -26.52 -2.43 8.64
N ASP A 3 -25.81 -2.63 7.53
CA ASP A 3 -24.64 -3.50 7.48
C ASP A 3 -23.51 -2.99 8.40
N THR A 4 -22.91 -3.88 9.15
CA THR A 4 -21.72 -3.57 9.94
C THR A 4 -20.48 -3.46 9.04
N VAL A 5 -19.39 -2.88 9.56
CA VAL A 5 -18.09 -2.87 8.86
C VAL A 5 -17.66 -4.28 8.50
N THR A 6 -17.89 -5.24 9.40
CA THR A 6 -17.57 -6.66 9.18
C THR A 6 -18.41 -7.28 8.06
N ASP A 7 -19.71 -6.99 7.97
CA ASP A 7 -20.57 -7.51 6.92
C ASP A 7 -20.11 -7.00 5.54
N ARG A 8 -19.72 -5.74 5.44
CA ARG A 8 -19.12 -5.15 4.24
C ARG A 8 -17.81 -5.82 3.89
N PHE A 9 -16.89 -5.89 4.84
CA PHE A 9 -15.58 -6.51 4.64
C PHE A 9 -15.71 -7.94 4.11
N LEU A 10 -16.52 -8.77 4.75
CA LEU A 10 -16.76 -10.17 4.32
C LEU A 10 -17.35 -10.28 2.90
N ARG A 11 -18.14 -9.28 2.47
CA ARG A 11 -18.62 -9.20 1.06
C ARG A 11 -17.54 -8.78 0.09
N TYR A 12 -16.66 -7.85 0.49
CA TYR A 12 -15.65 -7.32 -0.42
C TYR A 12 -14.49 -8.29 -0.66
N VAL A 13 -14.04 -9.01 0.37
CA VAL A 13 -12.89 -9.92 0.25
C VAL A 13 -13.13 -11.10 -0.68
N VAL A 14 -14.38 -11.53 -0.88
CA VAL A 14 -14.69 -12.64 -1.80
C VAL A 14 -14.68 -12.24 -3.28
N ILE A 15 -14.57 -10.94 -3.56
CA ILE A 15 -14.50 -10.41 -4.93
C ILE A 15 -13.03 -10.37 -5.34
N ASP A 16 -12.69 -11.11 -6.38
CA ASP A 16 -11.33 -11.10 -6.93
C ASP A 16 -11.05 -9.76 -7.62
N THR A 17 -10.05 -9.05 -7.10
CA THR A 17 -9.63 -7.72 -7.59
C THR A 17 -8.12 -7.64 -7.81
N GLN A 18 -7.44 -8.78 -7.90
CA GLN A 18 -5.98 -8.83 -8.01
C GLN A 18 -5.48 -8.02 -9.22
N SER A 19 -4.49 -7.16 -8.97
CA SER A 19 -3.77 -6.39 -9.98
C SER A 19 -2.78 -7.25 -10.78
N ASP A 20 -2.32 -6.75 -11.94
CA ASP A 20 -1.36 -7.42 -12.82
C ASP A 20 -0.23 -6.47 -13.21
N PRO A 21 0.99 -6.66 -12.66
CA PRO A 21 2.14 -5.80 -12.94
C PRO A 21 2.62 -5.89 -14.40
N THR A 22 2.21 -6.91 -15.16
CA THR A 22 2.59 -7.09 -16.56
C THR A 22 1.65 -6.36 -17.53
N SER A 23 0.48 -5.96 -17.06
CA SER A 23 -0.51 -5.23 -17.85
C SER A 23 -0.11 -3.77 -18.09
N SER A 24 -0.39 -3.26 -19.27
CA SER A 24 -0.21 -1.84 -19.61
C SER A 24 -1.50 -1.01 -19.50
N THR A 25 -2.63 -1.65 -19.16
CA THR A 25 -3.93 -0.96 -19.01
C THR A 25 -4.10 -0.37 -17.61
N GLN A 26 -5.10 0.51 -17.44
CA GLN A 26 -5.56 1.02 -16.15
C GLN A 26 -7.09 0.96 -16.12
N PRO A 27 -7.69 0.18 -15.21
CA PRO A 27 -6.98 -0.69 -14.27
C PRO A 27 -6.20 -1.81 -14.98
N SER A 28 -5.22 -2.39 -14.30
CA SER A 28 -4.41 -3.48 -14.83
C SER A 28 -5.24 -4.74 -15.11
N THR A 29 -6.33 -4.90 -14.36
CA THR A 29 -7.31 -5.97 -14.55
C THR A 29 -8.73 -5.39 -14.46
N GLU A 30 -9.58 -5.71 -15.43
CA GLU A 30 -10.99 -5.26 -15.45
C GLU A 30 -11.82 -5.80 -14.25
N LYS A 31 -11.39 -6.90 -13.63
CA LYS A 31 -12.07 -7.49 -12.46
C LYS A 31 -12.11 -6.56 -11.25
N GLN A 32 -11.18 -5.62 -11.11
CA GLN A 32 -11.21 -4.60 -10.06
C GLN A 32 -12.49 -3.75 -10.11
N LYS A 33 -13.00 -3.46 -11.32
CA LYS A 33 -14.25 -2.70 -11.50
C LYS A 33 -15.48 -3.44 -10.96
N ASN A 34 -15.39 -4.75 -10.68
CA ASN A 34 -16.54 -5.48 -10.11
C ASN A 34 -16.80 -5.00 -8.67
N LEU A 35 -15.75 -4.83 -7.86
CA LEU A 35 -15.87 -4.25 -6.54
C LEU A 35 -16.29 -2.77 -6.63
N GLY A 36 -15.71 -2.00 -7.57
CA GLY A 36 -16.07 -0.60 -7.78
C GLY A 36 -17.57 -0.40 -8.06
N ARG A 37 -18.22 -1.28 -8.84
CA ARG A 37 -19.67 -1.21 -9.09
C ARG A 37 -20.47 -1.44 -7.81
N ILE A 38 -20.08 -2.41 -6.99
CA ILE A 38 -20.74 -2.70 -5.71
C ILE A 38 -20.59 -1.50 -4.76
N LEU A 39 -19.42 -0.89 -4.68
CA LEU A 39 -19.20 0.31 -3.87
C LEU A 39 -20.08 1.48 -4.33
N VAL A 40 -20.20 1.70 -5.64
CA VAL A 40 -21.12 2.72 -6.18
C VAL A 40 -22.57 2.43 -5.78
N GLU A 41 -23.04 1.19 -5.94
CA GLU A 41 -24.40 0.78 -5.55
C GLU A 41 -24.65 1.02 -4.05
N GLU A 42 -23.71 0.65 -3.18
CA GLU A 42 -23.82 0.89 -1.74
C GLU A 42 -23.82 2.39 -1.39
N LEU A 43 -22.93 3.18 -2.00
CA LEU A 43 -22.85 4.62 -1.74
C LEU A 43 -24.11 5.35 -2.20
N LEU A 44 -24.68 4.97 -3.35
CA LEU A 44 -25.96 5.49 -3.81
C LEU A 44 -27.10 5.10 -2.85
N ALA A 45 -27.10 3.86 -2.35
CA ALA A 45 -28.08 3.39 -1.37
C ALA A 45 -27.97 4.11 -0.01
N ILE A 46 -26.78 4.53 0.38
CA ILE A 46 -26.53 5.40 1.54
C ILE A 46 -27.09 6.81 1.33
N GLY A 47 -27.29 7.24 0.09
CA GLY A 47 -27.80 8.57 -0.26
C GLY A 47 -26.73 9.51 -0.84
N LEU A 48 -25.55 9.03 -1.16
CA LEU A 48 -24.50 9.82 -1.82
C LEU A 48 -24.74 9.82 -3.34
N GLY A 49 -25.60 10.75 -3.78
CA GLY A 49 -26.16 10.76 -5.13
C GLY A 49 -25.17 11.06 -6.27
N ASP A 50 -23.95 11.48 -5.97
CA ASP A 50 -22.86 11.71 -6.93
C ASP A 50 -21.91 10.51 -7.08
N ALA A 51 -22.16 9.41 -6.34
CA ALA A 51 -21.31 8.24 -6.39
C ALA A 51 -21.24 7.65 -7.81
N HIS A 52 -20.05 7.47 -8.34
CA HIS A 52 -19.84 6.92 -9.68
C HIS A 52 -18.48 6.25 -9.82
N LEU A 53 -18.43 5.30 -10.77
CA LEU A 53 -17.22 4.63 -11.22
C LEU A 53 -16.78 5.31 -12.53
N ASP A 54 -15.51 5.71 -12.62
CA ASP A 54 -14.97 6.28 -13.84
C ASP A 54 -14.39 5.23 -14.81
N GLU A 55 -13.87 5.69 -15.95
CA GLU A 55 -13.29 4.83 -16.98
C GLU A 55 -12.04 4.09 -16.52
N HIS A 56 -11.28 4.67 -15.58
CA HIS A 56 -10.07 4.09 -14.99
C HIS A 56 -10.35 3.16 -13.82
N GLY A 57 -11.62 2.99 -13.45
CA GLY A 57 -12.05 2.14 -12.35
C GLY A 57 -12.05 2.82 -10.99
N TYR A 58 -11.80 4.12 -10.91
CA TYR A 58 -11.89 4.86 -9.65
C TYR A 58 -13.35 5.11 -9.26
N VAL A 59 -13.63 4.97 -7.97
CA VAL A 59 -14.92 5.34 -7.41
C VAL A 59 -14.79 6.67 -6.68
N TYR A 60 -15.67 7.58 -7.01
CA TYR A 60 -15.80 8.91 -6.37
C TYR A 60 -17.16 9.04 -5.73
N ALA A 61 -17.22 9.68 -4.55
CA ALA A 61 -18.45 10.12 -3.92
C ALA A 61 -18.20 11.30 -3.00
N THR A 62 -19.28 11.98 -2.58
CA THR A 62 -19.19 13.14 -1.69
C THR A 62 -20.19 13.02 -0.54
N ILE A 63 -19.72 13.15 0.70
CA ILE A 63 -20.56 13.40 1.85
C ILE A 63 -20.65 14.94 1.99
N PRO A 64 -21.82 15.56 1.75
CA PRO A 64 -21.95 17.02 1.79
C PRO A 64 -21.79 17.55 3.22
N SER A 65 -21.22 18.74 3.36
CA SER A 65 -21.10 19.42 4.66
C SER A 65 -22.47 19.62 5.32
N ASN A 66 -22.52 19.46 6.64
CA ASN A 66 -23.69 19.78 7.46
C ASN A 66 -23.43 20.97 8.44
N VAL A 67 -22.39 21.77 8.17
CA VAL A 67 -22.06 22.99 8.91
C VAL A 67 -22.08 24.22 8.00
N ASP A 68 -22.45 25.38 8.54
CA ASP A 68 -22.59 26.64 7.79
C ASP A 68 -21.26 27.44 7.71
N LYS A 69 -20.21 26.99 8.37
CA LYS A 69 -18.89 27.64 8.33
C LYS A 69 -17.95 26.98 7.32
N PRO A 70 -16.97 27.71 6.80
CA PRO A 70 -15.93 27.11 5.95
C PRO A 70 -15.15 26.05 6.73
N VAL A 71 -15.06 24.85 6.16
CA VAL A 71 -14.23 23.73 6.64
C VAL A 71 -13.45 23.22 5.45
N PRO A 72 -12.15 22.96 5.58
CA PRO A 72 -11.37 22.34 4.49
C PRO A 72 -12.03 21.05 4.01
N VAL A 73 -12.07 20.86 2.69
CA VAL A 73 -12.57 19.62 2.10
C VAL A 73 -11.49 18.54 2.28
N ILE A 74 -11.84 17.47 2.98
CA ILE A 74 -10.95 16.32 3.17
C ILE A 74 -11.37 15.16 2.30
N CYS A 75 -10.44 14.23 2.03
CA CYS A 75 -10.69 12.99 1.30
C CYS A 75 -10.30 11.79 2.15
N PHE A 76 -11.14 10.76 2.18
CA PHE A 76 -10.76 9.41 2.61
C PHE A 76 -10.51 8.55 1.38
N CYS A 77 -9.37 7.88 1.34
CA CYS A 77 -8.92 7.08 0.22
C CYS A 77 -8.55 5.66 0.69
N SER A 78 -8.83 4.66 -0.15
CA SER A 78 -8.46 3.25 0.05
C SER A 78 -8.39 2.57 -1.31
N HIS A 79 -7.58 1.52 -1.46
CA HIS A 79 -7.48 0.85 -2.76
C HIS A 79 -8.34 -0.42 -2.82
N MET A 80 -8.78 -0.75 -4.04
CA MET A 80 -9.67 -1.88 -4.30
C MET A 80 -8.93 -3.16 -4.70
N ASP A 81 -7.74 -3.01 -5.28
CA ASP A 81 -6.98 -4.15 -5.75
C ASP A 81 -6.31 -4.92 -4.60
N THR A 82 -5.91 -6.14 -4.90
CA THR A 82 -5.10 -6.97 -4.01
C THR A 82 -3.78 -7.31 -4.68
N ALA A 83 -2.75 -7.54 -3.86
CA ALA A 83 -1.39 -7.82 -4.28
C ALA A 83 -1.31 -9.03 -5.25
N PRO A 84 -0.39 -8.97 -6.24
CA PRO A 84 -0.14 -10.09 -7.14
C PRO A 84 0.72 -11.21 -6.52
N ASP A 85 1.28 -11.00 -5.33
CA ASP A 85 2.24 -11.90 -4.67
C ASP A 85 1.63 -13.25 -4.30
N PHE A 86 0.35 -13.25 -3.92
CA PHE A 86 -0.40 -14.47 -3.61
C PHE A 86 -1.82 -14.38 -4.18
N THR A 87 -2.43 -15.54 -4.48
CA THR A 87 -3.75 -15.55 -5.12
C THR A 87 -4.85 -14.95 -4.25
N GLY A 88 -5.64 -14.04 -4.82
CA GLY A 88 -6.88 -13.49 -4.25
C GLY A 88 -8.15 -14.08 -4.86
N THR A 89 -8.06 -15.23 -5.57
CA THR A 89 -9.21 -15.86 -6.24
C THR A 89 -9.88 -16.88 -5.32
N ASN A 90 -11.20 -16.81 -5.19
CA ASN A 90 -12.00 -17.68 -4.33
C ASN A 90 -11.63 -17.59 -2.84
N VAL A 91 -11.43 -16.41 -2.33
CA VAL A 91 -11.18 -16.16 -0.91
C VAL A 91 -12.33 -16.71 -0.07
N LYS A 92 -11.99 -17.46 0.97
CA LYS A 92 -12.94 -18.06 1.93
C LYS A 92 -12.66 -17.50 3.33
N PRO A 93 -13.26 -16.36 3.68
CA PRO A 93 -12.98 -15.73 4.96
C PRO A 93 -13.45 -16.60 6.12
N GLN A 94 -12.64 -16.68 7.18
CA GLN A 94 -12.88 -17.40 8.41
C GLN A 94 -12.97 -16.40 9.56
N VAL A 95 -14.01 -16.50 10.39
CA VAL A 95 -14.16 -15.64 11.57
C VAL A 95 -13.88 -16.46 12.83
N LEU A 96 -12.74 -16.20 13.44
CA LEU A 96 -12.33 -16.82 14.71
C LEU A 96 -12.75 -15.90 15.85
N ARG A 97 -13.74 -16.34 16.62
CA ARG A 97 -14.27 -15.54 17.71
C ARG A 97 -13.45 -15.70 18.98
N ASN A 98 -13.33 -14.60 19.72
CA ASN A 98 -12.70 -14.58 21.04
C ASN A 98 -11.26 -15.13 21.01
N CYS A 99 -10.39 -14.48 20.23
CA CYS A 99 -8.99 -14.85 20.05
C CYS A 99 -8.30 -15.08 21.40
N SER A 100 -7.57 -16.18 21.52
CA SER A 100 -6.82 -16.53 22.74
C SER A 100 -5.45 -15.86 22.83
N GLY A 101 -4.98 -15.19 21.76
CA GLY A 101 -3.64 -14.63 21.65
C GLY A 101 -2.56 -15.70 21.35
N GLY A 102 -2.96 -16.91 21.00
CA GLY A 102 -2.06 -17.99 20.55
C GLY A 102 -2.04 -18.18 19.05
N ASP A 103 -1.29 -19.20 18.60
CA ASP A 103 -1.19 -19.57 17.19
C ASP A 103 -2.56 -19.88 16.57
N ILE A 104 -2.75 -19.48 15.31
CA ILE A 104 -3.96 -19.73 14.53
C ILE A 104 -3.61 -20.63 13.35
N GLN A 105 -4.10 -21.87 13.36
CA GLN A 105 -3.99 -22.79 12.23
C GLN A 105 -5.13 -22.52 11.24
N LEU A 106 -4.78 -22.37 9.94
CA LEU A 106 -5.75 -22.06 8.90
C LEU A 106 -6.45 -23.33 8.39
N ALA A 107 -7.77 -23.26 8.21
CA ALA A 107 -8.61 -24.47 8.03
C ALA A 107 -8.43 -25.17 6.69
N GLY A 108 -8.09 -24.44 5.62
CA GLY A 108 -7.95 -24.97 4.26
C GLY A 108 -6.55 -25.47 3.93
N ASP A 109 -5.53 -24.99 4.68
CA ASP A 109 -4.15 -25.48 4.60
C ASP A 109 -3.53 -25.58 6.00
N PRO A 110 -3.52 -26.76 6.61
CA PRO A 110 -2.96 -26.95 7.96
C PRO A 110 -1.46 -26.65 8.10
N GLN A 111 -0.73 -26.47 7.00
CA GLN A 111 0.67 -26.04 7.03
C GLN A 111 0.80 -24.53 7.24
N GLN A 112 -0.26 -23.79 6.93
CA GLN A 112 -0.33 -22.36 7.18
C GLN A 112 -0.78 -22.11 8.63
N VAL A 113 0.14 -21.54 9.40
CA VAL A 113 -0.09 -21.23 10.82
C VAL A 113 0.38 -19.80 11.09
N ILE A 114 -0.52 -18.94 11.53
CA ILE A 114 -0.17 -17.61 12.01
C ILE A 114 0.42 -17.77 13.42
N ARG A 115 1.74 -17.76 13.52
CA ARG A 115 2.45 -17.99 14.79
C ARG A 115 2.57 -16.70 15.58
N VAL A 116 2.18 -16.73 16.83
CA VAL A 116 2.23 -15.55 17.71
C VAL A 116 3.66 -15.03 17.92
N GLU A 117 4.67 -15.88 17.79
CA GLU A 117 6.08 -15.48 17.86
C GLU A 117 6.51 -14.64 16.65
N GLU A 118 5.98 -14.95 15.46
CA GLU A 118 6.23 -14.25 14.20
C GLU A 118 5.28 -13.05 14.03
N HIS A 119 4.08 -13.13 14.62
CA HIS A 119 3.02 -12.11 14.56
C HIS A 119 2.62 -11.66 15.98
N PRO A 120 3.49 -10.94 16.70
CA PRO A 120 3.26 -10.59 18.11
C PRO A 120 2.03 -9.71 18.35
N ALA A 121 1.54 -8.99 17.34
CA ALA A 121 0.30 -8.22 17.39
C ALA A 121 -0.94 -9.05 17.75
N LEU A 122 -0.93 -10.37 17.53
CA LEU A 122 -2.00 -11.27 18.00
C LEU A 122 -2.17 -11.25 19.52
N ARG A 123 -1.13 -10.92 20.29
CA ARG A 123 -1.21 -10.83 21.76
C ARG A 123 -2.12 -9.71 22.21
N ASP A 124 -2.20 -8.64 21.42
CA ASP A 124 -3.05 -7.49 21.71
C ASP A 124 -4.52 -7.73 21.31
N GLN A 125 -4.78 -8.87 20.64
CA GLN A 125 -6.10 -9.25 20.14
C GLN A 125 -6.85 -10.25 21.04
N ILE A 126 -6.36 -10.49 22.26
CA ILE A 126 -7.05 -11.41 23.19
C ILE A 126 -8.47 -10.92 23.46
N GLY A 127 -9.44 -11.80 23.21
CA GLY A 127 -10.87 -11.50 23.36
C GLY A 127 -11.53 -10.87 22.12
N ASN A 128 -10.74 -10.44 21.12
CA ASN A 128 -11.25 -9.92 19.86
C ASN A 128 -11.59 -11.05 18.87
N ASP A 129 -12.38 -10.74 17.85
CA ASP A 129 -12.67 -11.64 16.74
C ASP A 129 -11.64 -11.39 15.62
N ILE A 130 -10.95 -12.43 15.16
CA ILE A 130 -9.96 -12.36 14.08
C ILE A 130 -10.57 -12.93 12.80
N ILE A 131 -10.36 -12.26 11.70
CA ILE A 131 -10.77 -12.70 10.36
C ILE A 131 -9.51 -13.05 9.58
N THR A 132 -9.50 -14.26 8.99
CA THR A 132 -8.41 -14.78 8.13
C THR A 132 -9.00 -15.32 6.83
N SER A 133 -8.16 -15.64 5.85
CA SER A 133 -8.55 -16.62 4.82
C SER A 133 -8.52 -18.05 5.37
N ASP A 134 -8.86 -19.03 4.54
CA ASP A 134 -8.67 -20.44 4.88
C ASP A 134 -7.20 -20.91 4.74
N GLY A 135 -6.28 -20.04 4.33
CA GLY A 135 -4.87 -20.34 4.10
C GLY A 135 -4.53 -20.74 2.67
N THR A 136 -5.53 -20.88 1.80
CA THR A 136 -5.30 -21.19 0.36
C THR A 136 -5.18 -19.95 -0.52
N THR A 137 -5.53 -18.78 0.03
CA THR A 137 -5.46 -17.46 -0.62
C THR A 137 -4.97 -16.43 0.37
N LEU A 138 -4.57 -15.22 -0.11
CA LEU A 138 -4.55 -14.07 0.77
C LEU A 138 -5.99 -13.76 1.26
N LEU A 139 -6.15 -12.88 2.26
CA LEU A 139 -7.47 -12.44 2.72
C LEU A 139 -7.97 -11.24 1.92
N GLY A 140 -7.11 -10.28 1.61
CA GLY A 140 -7.43 -8.99 1.01
C GLY A 140 -7.87 -7.95 2.05
N ALA A 141 -7.39 -8.05 3.29
CA ALA A 141 -7.56 -7.01 4.29
C ALA A 141 -6.86 -5.73 3.86
N ASP A 142 -5.75 -5.87 3.19
CA ASP A 142 -5.06 -4.87 2.39
C ASP A 142 -5.72 -4.77 0.98
N ASP A 143 -6.50 -3.73 0.65
CA ASP A 143 -6.98 -2.69 1.59
C ASP A 143 -8.54 -2.66 1.66
N LYS A 144 -9.17 -3.86 1.55
CA LYS A 144 -10.64 -3.96 1.65
C LYS A 144 -11.16 -3.72 3.08
N ALA A 145 -10.26 -3.73 4.09
CA ALA A 145 -10.62 -3.29 5.43
C ALA A 145 -10.86 -1.78 5.44
N GLY A 146 -9.94 -0.98 4.89
CA GLY A 146 -10.09 0.45 4.75
C GLY A 146 -11.31 0.84 3.91
N LEU A 147 -11.58 0.11 2.80
CA LEU A 147 -12.81 0.28 2.02
C LEU A 147 -14.06 0.13 2.91
N ALA A 148 -14.14 -0.95 3.67
CA ALA A 148 -15.29 -1.24 4.52
C ALA A 148 -15.44 -0.20 5.63
N GLU A 149 -14.34 0.28 6.20
CA GLU A 149 -14.31 1.33 7.22
C GLU A 149 -14.81 2.66 6.68
N ILE A 150 -14.33 3.08 5.51
CA ILE A 150 -14.76 4.34 4.87
C ILE A 150 -16.26 4.31 4.56
N VAL A 151 -16.76 3.22 3.96
CA VAL A 151 -18.18 3.09 3.63
C VAL A 151 -19.04 3.02 4.90
N ALA A 152 -18.59 2.34 5.96
CA ALA A 152 -19.29 2.31 7.24
C ALA A 152 -19.31 3.67 7.93
N ALA A 153 -18.20 4.43 7.88
CA ALA A 153 -18.13 5.78 8.40
C ALA A 153 -19.05 6.74 7.63
N ALA A 154 -19.10 6.62 6.29
CA ALA A 154 -20.01 7.38 5.44
C ALA A 154 -21.48 7.13 5.79
N GLN A 155 -21.86 5.84 5.93
CA GLN A 155 -23.21 5.48 6.39
C GLN A 155 -23.52 6.09 7.75
N TYR A 156 -22.60 5.99 8.71
CA TYR A 156 -22.80 6.54 10.04
C TYR A 156 -23.02 8.05 10.00
N LEU A 157 -22.22 8.80 9.23
CA LEU A 157 -22.34 10.26 9.12
C LEU A 157 -23.67 10.69 8.48
N VAL A 158 -24.13 9.97 7.47
CA VAL A 158 -25.42 10.23 6.81
C VAL A 158 -26.60 9.92 7.74
N ASP A 159 -26.53 8.80 8.47
CA ASP A 159 -27.59 8.37 9.40
C ASP A 159 -27.66 9.24 10.67
N ASN A 160 -26.60 9.98 10.98
CA ASN A 160 -26.49 10.81 12.18
C ASN A 160 -26.19 12.28 11.84
N PRO A 161 -27.16 13.04 11.30
CA PRO A 161 -26.95 14.42 10.83
C PRO A 161 -26.55 15.41 11.94
N ASP A 162 -26.69 15.05 13.21
CA ASP A 162 -26.23 15.83 14.35
C ASP A 162 -24.69 15.75 14.53
N VAL A 163 -24.02 14.78 13.90
CA VAL A 163 -22.57 14.70 13.85
C VAL A 163 -22.03 15.73 12.87
N ARG A 164 -21.47 16.82 13.40
CA ARG A 164 -21.02 17.99 12.61
C ARG A 164 -19.74 17.69 11.84
N HIS A 165 -19.76 17.91 10.51
CA HIS A 165 -18.61 17.71 9.63
C HIS A 165 -18.63 18.65 8.41
N GLY A 166 -17.45 18.92 7.84
CA GLY A 166 -17.30 19.57 6.54
C GLY A 166 -17.59 18.62 5.37
N THR A 167 -17.34 19.08 4.16
CA THR A 167 -17.42 18.23 2.97
C THR A 167 -16.32 17.16 3.01
N ILE A 168 -16.69 15.90 2.79
CA ILE A 168 -15.76 14.78 2.73
C ILE A 168 -15.88 14.12 1.36
N LYS A 169 -14.76 13.98 0.68
CA LYS A 169 -14.64 13.23 -0.57
C LYS A 169 -14.25 11.79 -0.27
N LEU A 170 -14.80 10.85 -1.02
CA LEU A 170 -14.41 9.45 -1.00
C LEU A 170 -13.74 9.13 -2.32
N LEU A 171 -12.60 8.47 -2.27
CA LEU A 171 -11.84 8.01 -3.42
C LEU A 171 -11.44 6.56 -3.20
N PHE A 172 -11.86 5.68 -4.10
CA PHE A 172 -11.37 4.30 -4.10
C PHE A 172 -10.58 4.05 -5.38
N THR A 173 -9.34 3.60 -5.20
CA THR A 173 -8.34 3.48 -6.27
C THR A 173 -8.20 2.05 -6.78
N THR A 174 -7.55 1.89 -7.92
CA THR A 174 -7.15 0.62 -8.54
C THR A 174 -5.64 0.58 -8.67
N ASP A 175 -5.01 -0.61 -8.71
CA ASP A 175 -3.59 -0.76 -9.06
C ASP A 175 -2.60 -0.10 -8.06
N GLU A 176 -2.99 0.10 -6.80
CA GLU A 176 -2.08 0.57 -5.75
C GLU A 176 -0.90 -0.39 -5.57
N GLU A 177 -1.18 -1.66 -5.47
CA GLU A 177 -0.27 -2.77 -5.21
C GLU A 177 0.84 -2.96 -6.26
N ILE A 178 0.66 -2.33 -7.41
CA ILE A 178 1.66 -2.29 -8.48
C ILE A 178 2.22 -0.88 -8.71
N GLY A 179 1.98 0.04 -7.74
CA GLY A 179 2.52 1.39 -7.71
C GLY A 179 1.91 2.33 -8.75
N ARG A 180 0.66 2.10 -9.19
CA ARG A 180 -0.04 2.93 -10.19
C ARG A 180 -1.37 3.49 -9.67
N GLY A 181 -1.67 3.31 -8.39
CA GLY A 181 -2.96 3.61 -7.78
C GLY A 181 -3.56 4.94 -8.17
N VAL A 182 -2.78 6.01 -8.13
CA VAL A 182 -3.26 7.37 -8.37
C VAL A 182 -2.86 7.97 -9.72
N ASP A 183 -2.30 7.19 -10.65
CA ASP A 183 -1.76 7.68 -11.93
C ASP A 183 -2.77 8.47 -12.77
N LYS A 184 -4.06 8.16 -12.65
CA LYS A 184 -5.14 8.77 -13.42
C LYS A 184 -6.16 9.51 -12.55
N VAL A 185 -5.88 9.71 -11.27
CA VAL A 185 -6.76 10.47 -10.39
C VAL A 185 -6.83 11.92 -10.84
N ASP A 186 -8.06 12.41 -11.07
CA ASP A 186 -8.32 13.81 -11.37
C ASP A 186 -8.52 14.60 -10.07
N LEU A 187 -7.47 15.24 -9.59
CA LEU A 187 -7.51 16.04 -8.36
C LEU A 187 -8.45 17.25 -8.46
N ALA A 188 -8.64 17.82 -9.66
CA ALA A 188 -9.55 18.94 -9.85
C ALA A 188 -11.02 18.47 -9.70
N LYS A 189 -11.35 17.31 -10.24
CA LYS A 189 -12.65 16.65 -10.07
C LYS A 189 -12.88 16.23 -8.62
N LEU A 190 -11.85 15.67 -7.96
CA LEU A 190 -11.93 15.27 -6.55
C LEU A 190 -12.21 16.49 -5.66
N GLY A 191 -11.49 17.60 -5.88
CA GLY A 191 -11.73 18.87 -5.20
C GLY A 191 -11.44 18.87 -3.70
N ALA A 192 -10.61 17.94 -3.20
CA ALA A 192 -10.15 17.88 -1.82
C ALA A 192 -8.90 18.74 -1.60
N GLN A 193 -8.74 19.28 -0.39
CA GLN A 193 -7.57 20.06 0.03
C GLN A 193 -6.55 19.21 0.80
N PHE A 194 -7.02 18.22 1.53
CA PHE A 194 -6.24 17.28 2.32
C PHE A 194 -6.84 15.89 2.20
N ALA A 195 -6.02 14.85 2.42
CA ALA A 195 -6.48 13.48 2.32
C ALA A 195 -5.89 12.58 3.42
N TYR A 196 -6.49 11.42 3.56
CA TYR A 196 -6.03 10.30 4.37
C TYR A 196 -6.27 9.01 3.60
N THR A 197 -5.21 8.23 3.37
CA THR A 197 -5.38 6.82 3.02
C THR A 197 -5.71 6.02 4.28
N VAL A 198 -6.57 5.03 4.17
CA VAL A 198 -6.94 4.13 5.28
C VAL A 198 -6.40 2.76 4.92
N ASP A 199 -5.08 2.61 5.08
CA ASP A 199 -4.28 1.55 4.47
C ASP A 199 -3.09 1.14 5.37
N GLY A 200 -3.17 1.46 6.66
CA GLY A 200 -2.14 1.12 7.64
C GLY A 200 -2.44 -0.16 8.42
N GLU A 201 -1.43 -0.70 9.08
CA GLU A 201 -1.55 -1.94 9.85
C GLU A 201 -2.27 -1.74 11.19
N THR A 202 -1.52 -1.47 12.22
CA THR A 202 -1.92 -1.57 13.62
C THR A 202 -2.86 -0.46 14.06
N ALA A 203 -3.96 -0.82 14.70
CA ALA A 203 -4.94 0.12 15.23
C ALA A 203 -4.30 1.18 16.14
N GLY A 204 -4.66 2.45 15.92
CA GLY A 204 -4.11 3.60 16.63
C GLY A 204 -2.87 4.22 15.96
N HIS A 205 -2.36 3.64 14.90
CA HIS A 205 -1.23 4.19 14.16
C HIS A 205 -1.67 5.25 13.13
N ILE A 206 -0.82 6.24 12.96
CA ILE A 206 -0.82 7.18 11.84
C ILE A 206 0.59 7.27 11.29
N GLU A 207 0.75 7.06 10.01
CA GLU A 207 2.01 7.19 9.31
C GLU A 207 2.02 8.49 8.54
N ASP A 208 3.01 9.31 8.83
CA ASP A 208 3.26 10.60 8.18
C ASP A 208 4.60 10.64 7.42
N GLU A 209 5.23 9.47 7.30
CA GLU A 209 6.52 9.30 6.66
C GLU A 209 6.58 7.99 5.87
N THR A 210 7.14 8.05 4.66
CA THR A 210 7.39 6.89 3.81
C THR A 210 8.84 6.86 3.37
N PHE A 211 9.32 5.74 2.83
CA PHE A 211 10.53 5.77 2.03
C PHE A 211 10.42 6.76 0.86
N SER A 212 11.57 7.29 0.44
CA SER A 212 11.83 7.70 -0.95
C SER A 212 12.29 6.48 -1.74
N ALA A 213 11.90 6.37 -3.00
CA ALA A 213 12.07 5.17 -3.80
C ALA A 213 12.50 5.46 -5.23
N ASP A 214 13.53 4.73 -5.67
CA ASP A 214 13.94 4.68 -7.06
C ASP A 214 14.08 3.24 -7.55
N GLY A 215 13.73 3.03 -8.82
CA GLY A 215 14.03 1.82 -9.56
C GLY A 215 15.30 2.01 -10.39
N VAL A 216 16.13 0.99 -10.49
CA VAL A 216 17.31 1.01 -11.36
C VAL A 216 17.28 -0.17 -12.32
N GLU A 217 17.51 0.11 -13.60
CA GLU A 217 17.71 -0.88 -14.62
C GLU A 217 19.16 -0.85 -15.10
N VAL A 218 19.86 -1.98 -14.98
CA VAL A 218 21.20 -2.18 -15.54
C VAL A 218 21.10 -3.15 -16.70
N THR A 219 21.37 -2.69 -17.92
CA THR A 219 21.46 -3.56 -19.10
C THR A 219 22.92 -3.75 -19.48
N ILE A 220 23.35 -5.00 -19.62
CA ILE A 220 24.70 -5.40 -19.98
C ILE A 220 24.68 -5.97 -21.39
N GLN A 221 25.57 -5.48 -22.26
CA GLN A 221 25.86 -6.05 -23.57
C GLN A 221 27.20 -6.78 -23.49
N GLY A 222 27.16 -8.10 -23.54
CA GLY A 222 28.33 -8.95 -23.52
C GLY A 222 28.88 -9.28 -24.92
N VAL A 223 29.93 -10.08 -24.97
CA VAL A 223 30.53 -10.57 -26.20
C VAL A 223 30.23 -12.06 -26.32
N ALA A 224 29.26 -12.42 -27.15
CA ALA A 224 28.88 -13.80 -27.41
C ALA A 224 29.79 -14.44 -28.47
N ILE A 225 30.30 -15.62 -28.17
CA ILE A 225 31.12 -16.43 -29.09
C ILE A 225 30.79 -17.90 -28.86
N HIS A 226 30.89 -18.71 -29.92
CA HIS A 226 30.71 -20.17 -29.81
C HIS A 226 31.57 -20.75 -28.68
N PRO A 227 31.01 -21.47 -27.71
CA PRO A 227 31.72 -21.89 -26.50
C PRO A 227 33.05 -22.65 -26.78
N GLY A 228 33.11 -23.46 -27.83
CA GLY A 228 34.30 -24.17 -28.22
C GLY A 228 35.48 -23.26 -28.67
N PHE A 229 35.25 -22.00 -28.97
CA PHE A 229 36.23 -21.02 -29.43
C PHE A 229 36.34 -19.78 -28.53
N ALA A 230 35.73 -19.83 -27.34
CA ALA A 230 35.49 -18.68 -26.47
C ALA A 230 36.71 -18.25 -25.64
N LYS A 231 37.77 -19.06 -25.53
CA LYS A 231 38.92 -18.75 -24.66
C LYS A 231 39.56 -17.41 -25.01
N GLY A 232 39.52 -16.48 -24.02
CA GLY A 232 40.08 -15.14 -24.13
C GLY A 232 39.31 -14.19 -25.05
N LYS A 233 38.06 -14.53 -25.43
CA LYS A 233 37.26 -13.75 -26.37
C LYS A 233 35.82 -13.51 -25.91
N MET A 234 35.24 -14.48 -25.15
CA MET A 234 33.86 -14.39 -24.68
C MET A 234 33.78 -13.56 -23.39
N GLU A 235 32.85 -12.64 -23.35
CA GLU A 235 32.43 -11.95 -22.12
C GLU A 235 30.93 -12.18 -21.94
N ASN A 236 30.58 -13.16 -21.10
CA ASN A 236 29.21 -13.62 -20.96
C ASN A 236 28.41 -12.69 -20.06
N ALA A 237 27.37 -12.05 -20.61
CA ALA A 237 26.54 -11.06 -19.91
C ALA A 237 25.88 -11.62 -18.63
N ILE A 238 25.47 -12.92 -18.61
CA ILE A 238 24.93 -13.56 -17.40
C ILE A 238 25.96 -13.61 -16.28
N LYS A 239 27.23 -13.95 -16.62
CA LYS A 239 28.29 -13.99 -15.61
C LYS A 239 28.64 -12.61 -15.06
N ILE A 240 28.61 -11.59 -15.92
CA ILE A 240 28.80 -10.21 -15.50
C ILE A 240 27.66 -9.79 -14.55
N ALA A 241 26.40 -10.10 -14.89
CA ALA A 241 25.24 -9.84 -14.04
C ALA A 241 25.38 -10.53 -12.66
N GLY A 242 25.77 -11.80 -12.64
CA GLY A 242 26.04 -12.53 -11.40
C GLY A 242 27.15 -11.88 -10.55
N ALA A 243 28.22 -11.39 -11.19
CA ALA A 243 29.31 -10.71 -10.48
C ALA A 243 28.88 -9.35 -9.88
N ILE A 244 27.94 -8.64 -10.51
CA ILE A 244 27.35 -7.43 -9.95
C ILE A 244 26.52 -7.76 -8.71
N ILE A 245 25.64 -8.76 -8.78
CA ILE A 245 24.80 -9.20 -7.67
C ILE A 245 25.66 -9.67 -6.47
N ASP A 246 26.70 -10.47 -6.74
CA ASP A 246 27.59 -11.00 -5.69
C ASP A 246 28.36 -9.91 -4.94
N ARG A 247 28.60 -8.75 -5.56
CA ARG A 247 29.28 -7.60 -4.95
C ARG A 247 28.37 -6.64 -4.19
N LEU A 248 27.05 -6.87 -4.19
CA LEU A 248 26.15 -6.05 -3.40
C LEU A 248 26.48 -6.18 -1.90
N PRO A 249 26.50 -5.08 -1.14
CA PRO A 249 26.66 -5.12 0.31
C PRO A 249 25.55 -5.95 0.95
N LYS A 250 25.93 -6.88 1.83
CA LYS A 250 24.98 -7.79 2.48
C LYS A 250 24.25 -7.16 3.67
N ASP A 251 24.76 -6.05 4.18
CA ASP A 251 24.26 -5.33 5.33
C ASP A 251 23.24 -4.21 4.97
N ILE A 252 23.04 -3.96 3.68
CA ILE A 252 22.03 -3.01 3.17
C ILE A 252 21.02 -3.67 2.21
N ALA A 253 20.61 -4.89 2.55
CA ALA A 253 19.55 -5.62 1.87
C ALA A 253 18.25 -5.62 2.69
N PRO A 254 17.07 -5.81 2.10
CA PRO A 254 15.81 -5.87 2.86
C PRO A 254 15.84 -6.88 4.00
N GLU A 255 16.45 -8.04 3.77
CA GLU A 255 16.57 -9.13 4.74
C GLU A 255 17.55 -8.85 5.91
N THR A 256 18.31 -7.77 5.86
CA THR A 256 19.29 -7.40 6.88
C THR A 256 19.10 -6.01 7.48
N THR A 257 18.10 -5.27 7.02
CA THR A 257 17.80 -3.90 7.45
C THR A 257 16.45 -3.81 8.15
N ALA A 258 16.34 -2.90 9.12
CA ALA A 258 15.10 -2.64 9.86
C ALA A 258 14.94 -1.15 10.19
N GLY A 259 13.80 -0.78 10.76
CA GLY A 259 13.52 0.59 11.21
C GLY A 259 13.75 1.61 10.09
N ARG A 260 14.70 2.52 10.28
CA ARG A 260 14.99 3.60 9.32
C ARG A 260 16.12 3.28 8.33
N ASP A 261 16.66 2.07 8.34
CA ASP A 261 17.73 1.68 7.42
C ASP A 261 17.18 1.55 6.00
N GLY A 262 17.80 2.21 5.02
CA GLY A 262 17.50 2.03 3.62
C GLY A 262 18.20 0.81 3.05
N PHE A 263 17.84 0.41 1.81
CA PHE A 263 18.41 -0.77 1.19
C PHE A 263 18.56 -0.66 -0.33
N ILE A 264 19.35 -1.59 -0.91
CA ILE A 264 19.45 -1.90 -2.34
C ILE A 264 18.97 -3.35 -2.50
N HIS A 265 17.99 -3.59 -3.38
CA HIS A 265 17.41 -4.91 -3.59
C HIS A 265 17.32 -5.26 -5.06
N PRO A 266 17.95 -6.36 -5.54
CA PRO A 266 17.75 -6.88 -6.89
C PRO A 266 16.38 -7.55 -6.98
N THR A 267 15.52 -7.06 -7.89
CA THR A 267 14.15 -7.57 -8.06
C THR A 267 13.99 -8.51 -9.24
N GLY A 268 14.96 -8.55 -10.14
CA GLY A 268 14.87 -9.44 -11.29
C GLY A 268 16.14 -9.48 -12.11
N VAL A 269 16.34 -10.61 -12.77
CA VAL A 269 17.40 -10.83 -13.75
C VAL A 269 16.86 -11.61 -14.94
N THR A 270 17.12 -11.10 -16.14
CA THR A 270 16.86 -11.81 -17.39
C THR A 270 18.11 -11.76 -18.26
N GLY A 271 18.40 -12.82 -19.03
CA GLY A 271 19.58 -12.74 -19.85
C GLY A 271 19.93 -13.94 -20.69
N SER A 272 20.84 -13.67 -21.63
CA SER A 272 21.55 -14.61 -22.49
C SER A 272 23.07 -14.36 -22.39
N MET A 273 23.89 -15.09 -23.15
CA MET A 273 25.32 -14.81 -23.23
C MET A 273 25.61 -13.41 -23.77
N GLU A 274 24.78 -12.92 -24.69
CA GLU A 274 24.97 -11.64 -25.38
C GLU A 274 24.44 -10.46 -24.59
N LYS A 275 23.28 -10.59 -23.91
CA LYS A 275 22.63 -9.50 -23.21
C LYS A 275 22.03 -9.98 -21.89
N ALA A 276 22.19 -9.18 -20.83
CA ALA A 276 21.50 -9.39 -19.56
C ALA A 276 20.91 -8.07 -19.05
N SER A 277 19.79 -8.16 -18.34
CA SER A 277 19.14 -7.03 -17.69
C SER A 277 18.91 -7.35 -16.21
N LEU A 278 19.26 -6.41 -15.35
CA LEU A 278 19.09 -6.46 -13.90
C LEU A 278 18.14 -5.35 -13.49
N GLY A 279 17.10 -5.68 -12.73
CA GLY A 279 16.23 -4.73 -12.08
C GLY A 279 16.57 -4.60 -10.60
N PHE A 280 16.59 -3.36 -10.10
CA PHE A 280 16.80 -3.07 -8.67
C PHE A 280 15.75 -2.08 -8.19
N ILE A 281 15.45 -2.17 -6.90
CA ILE A 281 14.79 -1.09 -6.15
C ILE A 281 15.73 -0.57 -5.08
N ILE A 282 15.73 0.75 -4.90
CA ILE A 282 16.51 1.45 -3.87
C ILE A 282 15.53 2.20 -2.99
N ARG A 283 15.71 2.12 -1.68
CA ARG A 283 14.85 2.74 -0.68
C ARG A 283 15.69 3.43 0.38
N ASP A 284 15.25 4.62 0.77
CA ASP A 284 15.77 5.35 1.93
C ASP A 284 14.70 6.34 2.42
N PHE A 285 14.73 6.71 3.70
CA PHE A 285 13.88 7.78 4.22
C PHE A 285 14.36 9.17 3.81
N ASP A 286 15.67 9.31 3.52
CA ASP A 286 16.27 10.56 3.09
C ASP A 286 16.67 10.51 1.61
N ASP A 287 16.36 11.56 0.86
CA ASP A 287 16.77 11.68 -0.55
C ASP A 287 18.30 11.67 -0.72
N ALA A 288 19.04 12.21 0.27
CA ALA A 288 20.50 12.14 0.27
C ALA A 288 21.00 10.69 0.45
N GLY A 289 20.39 9.92 1.35
CA GLY A 289 20.69 8.50 1.54
C GLY A 289 20.34 7.66 0.31
N LEU A 290 19.24 8.00 -0.38
CA LEU A 290 18.86 7.38 -1.65
C LEU A 290 19.93 7.60 -2.72
N ALA A 291 20.38 8.85 -2.92
CA ALA A 291 21.41 9.20 -3.89
C ALA A 291 22.77 8.52 -3.59
N VAL A 292 23.13 8.36 -2.31
CA VAL A 292 24.33 7.61 -1.89
C VAL A 292 24.24 6.14 -2.32
N LYS A 293 23.09 5.50 -2.14
CA LYS A 293 22.87 4.11 -2.53
C LYS A 293 22.86 3.92 -4.04
N GLU A 294 22.29 4.87 -4.78
CA GLU A 294 22.35 4.88 -6.27
C GLU A 294 23.80 4.95 -6.76
N ALA A 295 24.56 5.91 -6.22
CA ALA A 295 25.98 6.06 -6.57
C ALA A 295 26.81 4.81 -6.21
N MET A 296 26.50 4.17 -5.09
CA MET A 296 27.13 2.91 -4.65
C MET A 296 26.85 1.79 -5.65
N LEU A 297 25.59 1.59 -6.05
CA LEU A 297 25.22 0.57 -7.05
C LEU A 297 25.89 0.86 -8.38
N GLU A 298 25.91 2.09 -8.85
CA GLU A 298 26.57 2.47 -10.09
C GLU A 298 28.08 2.22 -10.03
N GLN A 299 28.72 2.49 -8.89
CA GLN A 299 30.15 2.22 -8.69
C GLN A 299 30.44 0.71 -8.72
N ILE A 300 29.59 -0.13 -8.10
CA ILE A 300 29.72 -1.58 -8.17
C ILE A 300 29.66 -2.07 -9.63
N VAL A 301 28.73 -1.54 -10.42
CA VAL A 301 28.63 -1.87 -11.85
C VAL A 301 29.90 -1.47 -12.59
N LYS A 302 30.38 -0.22 -12.39
CA LYS A 302 31.64 0.28 -13.00
C LYS A 302 32.83 -0.62 -12.65
N ASP A 303 32.99 -0.98 -11.39
CA ASP A 303 34.11 -1.79 -10.90
C ASP A 303 34.08 -3.22 -11.51
N VAL A 304 32.91 -3.82 -11.62
CA VAL A 304 32.77 -5.12 -12.28
C VAL A 304 33.15 -5.02 -13.76
N MET A 305 32.65 -3.98 -14.44
CA MET A 305 32.87 -3.79 -15.86
C MET A 305 34.34 -3.53 -16.23
N THR A 306 35.19 -3.10 -15.30
CA THR A 306 36.63 -2.93 -15.58
C THR A 306 37.32 -4.23 -16.03
N ALA A 307 36.80 -5.41 -15.64
CA ALA A 307 37.32 -6.71 -16.03
C ALA A 307 36.82 -7.19 -17.42
N PHE A 308 35.90 -6.46 -18.06
CA PHE A 308 35.21 -6.85 -19.28
C PHE A 308 35.27 -5.75 -20.35
N SER A 309 36.44 -5.57 -20.95
CA SER A 309 36.74 -4.47 -21.86
C SER A 309 36.01 -4.53 -23.22
N GLY A 310 35.52 -5.68 -23.61
CA GLY A 310 34.74 -5.91 -24.84
C GLY A 310 33.24 -5.69 -24.63
N SER A 311 32.80 -5.60 -23.38
CA SER A 311 31.39 -5.44 -22.99
C SER A 311 31.03 -3.99 -22.67
N SER A 312 29.73 -3.67 -22.72
CA SER A 312 29.22 -2.36 -22.35
C SER A 312 27.98 -2.50 -21.46
N TYR A 313 27.58 -1.40 -20.81
CA TYR A 313 26.37 -1.39 -20.01
C TYR A 313 25.63 -0.04 -20.13
N THR A 314 24.36 -0.05 -19.75
CA THR A 314 23.58 1.15 -19.46
C THR A 314 23.08 1.09 -18.03
N PHE A 315 23.04 2.23 -17.36
CA PHE A 315 22.52 2.39 -16.01
C PHE A 315 21.43 3.44 -16.05
N LYS A 316 20.18 3.05 -15.71
CA LYS A 316 19.03 3.96 -15.78
C LYS A 316 18.34 4.00 -14.45
N VAL A 317 18.23 5.19 -13.87
CA VAL A 317 17.44 5.46 -12.66
C VAL A 317 16.07 5.96 -13.08
N LYS A 318 15.03 5.43 -12.45
CA LYS A 318 13.64 5.88 -12.59
C LYS A 318 13.09 6.20 -11.21
N GLN A 319 12.79 7.47 -10.98
CA GLN A 319 12.10 7.89 -9.76
C GLN A 319 10.72 7.22 -9.67
N GLN A 320 10.40 6.66 -8.51
CA GLN A 320 9.10 6.03 -8.24
C GLN A 320 8.22 6.94 -7.38
N TYR A 321 8.66 7.24 -6.15
CA TYR A 321 7.99 8.16 -5.24
C TYR A 321 8.99 8.79 -4.26
N ARG A 322 8.55 9.79 -3.50
CA ARG A 322 9.36 10.46 -2.47
C ARG A 322 8.66 10.42 -1.12
N ASN A 323 9.43 10.59 -0.06
CA ASN A 323 8.96 10.60 1.32
C ASN A 323 7.91 11.71 1.51
N MET A 324 6.67 11.31 1.85
CA MET A 324 5.54 12.23 2.03
C MET A 324 5.75 13.22 3.18
N LYS A 325 6.64 12.92 4.12
CA LYS A 325 6.94 13.80 5.25
C LYS A 325 7.33 15.21 4.82
N THR A 326 8.07 15.35 3.73
CA THR A 326 8.48 16.66 3.19
C THR A 326 7.31 17.57 2.82
N ILE A 327 6.15 16.99 2.50
CA ILE A 327 4.91 17.69 2.23
C ILE A 327 4.09 17.86 3.52
N LEU A 328 3.94 16.79 4.30
CA LEU A 328 3.11 16.81 5.51
C LEU A 328 3.65 17.74 6.61
N ASP A 329 4.96 17.91 6.73
CA ASP A 329 5.57 18.86 7.66
C ASP A 329 5.16 20.33 7.39
N ARG A 330 4.68 20.64 6.17
CA ARG A 330 4.12 21.95 5.82
C ARG A 330 2.63 22.08 6.16
N HIS A 331 1.99 20.96 6.51
CA HIS A 331 0.57 20.85 6.81
C HIS A 331 0.32 20.04 8.11
N PRO A 332 0.91 20.46 9.25
CA PRO A 332 0.89 19.66 10.49
C PRO A 332 -0.52 19.36 11.00
N GLN A 333 -1.52 20.20 10.64
CA GLN A 333 -2.93 19.99 11.02
C GLN A 333 -3.49 18.65 10.55
N ILE A 334 -2.96 18.07 9.45
CA ILE A 334 -3.40 16.75 8.95
C ILE A 334 -3.10 15.68 10.01
N VAL A 335 -1.85 15.62 10.45
CA VAL A 335 -1.39 14.63 11.42
C VAL A 335 -1.97 14.92 12.81
N ASP A 336 -1.99 16.19 13.23
CA ASP A 336 -2.52 16.61 14.54
C ASP A 336 -4.01 16.31 14.70
N ASN A 337 -4.80 16.46 13.62
CA ASN A 337 -6.21 16.12 13.62
C ASN A 337 -6.44 14.60 13.68
N ALA A 338 -5.63 13.81 12.95
CA ALA A 338 -5.71 12.35 13.03
C ALA A 338 -5.29 11.81 14.40
N VAL A 339 -4.22 12.34 14.99
CA VAL A 339 -3.79 12.02 16.37
C VAL A 339 -4.91 12.28 17.37
N GLU A 340 -5.60 13.42 17.26
CA GLU A 340 -6.74 13.74 18.12
C GLU A 340 -7.93 12.81 17.88
N ALA A 341 -8.24 12.48 16.62
CA ALA A 341 -9.31 11.56 16.27
C ALA A 341 -9.09 10.15 16.84
N ILE A 342 -7.87 9.62 16.70
CA ILE A 342 -7.46 8.33 17.29
C ILE A 342 -7.65 8.34 18.82
N ARG A 343 -7.25 9.43 19.48
CA ARG A 343 -7.45 9.58 20.94
C ARG A 343 -8.93 9.58 21.32
N ARG A 344 -9.78 10.29 20.57
CA ARG A 344 -11.24 10.32 20.80
C ARG A 344 -11.90 8.98 20.50
N ALA A 345 -11.35 8.22 19.57
CA ALA A 345 -11.77 6.85 19.33
C ALA A 345 -11.45 5.89 20.48
N GLY A 346 -10.63 6.32 21.46
CA GLY A 346 -10.32 5.58 22.68
C GLY A 346 -9.00 4.81 22.60
N MET A 347 -8.14 5.16 21.65
CA MET A 347 -6.81 4.55 21.46
C MET A 347 -5.69 5.52 21.84
N THR A 348 -4.51 4.96 22.10
CA THR A 348 -3.28 5.74 22.21
C THR A 348 -2.70 5.94 20.82
N PRO A 349 -2.61 7.20 20.32
CA PRO A 349 -2.06 7.42 18.98
C PRO A 349 -0.56 7.16 18.95
N VAL A 350 -0.12 6.48 17.89
CA VAL A 350 1.30 6.23 17.60
C VAL A 350 1.61 6.79 16.22
N ARG A 351 2.64 7.66 16.15
CA ARG A 351 3.16 8.14 14.85
C ARG A 351 4.22 7.18 14.37
N GLY A 352 4.09 6.76 13.13
CA GLY A 352 4.95 5.77 12.50
C GLY A 352 5.47 6.20 11.14
N SER A 353 6.25 5.33 10.54
CA SER A 353 6.76 5.45 9.18
C SER A 353 6.58 4.12 8.44
N ILE A 354 6.36 4.19 7.15
CA ILE A 354 6.19 3.04 6.26
C ILE A 354 7.49 2.79 5.51
N ARG A 355 7.98 1.55 5.53
CA ARG A 355 9.15 1.10 4.74
C ARG A 355 8.80 0.80 3.27
N GLY A 356 7.84 1.48 2.74
CA GLY A 356 7.31 1.39 1.39
C GLY A 356 6.72 2.72 0.95
N GLY A 357 5.88 2.70 -0.06
CA GLY A 357 5.05 3.81 -0.49
C GLY A 357 3.58 3.42 -0.38
N THR A 358 2.70 4.41 -0.41
CA THR A 358 1.25 4.25 -0.50
C THR A 358 0.70 5.25 -1.51
N ASP A 359 -0.55 5.13 -1.88
CA ASP A 359 -1.25 6.16 -2.65
C ASP A 359 -1.11 7.54 -1.98
N GLY A 360 -1.05 7.60 -0.63
CA GLY A 360 -0.85 8.83 0.12
C GLY A 360 0.45 9.55 -0.18
N SER A 361 1.56 8.81 -0.35
CA SER A 361 2.84 9.43 -0.73
C SER A 361 2.78 10.05 -2.12
N ARG A 362 2.14 9.38 -3.07
CA ARG A 362 1.99 9.87 -4.44
C ARG A 362 1.02 11.04 -4.54
N LEU A 363 -0.16 10.95 -3.89
CA LEU A 363 -1.14 12.05 -3.80
C LEU A 363 -0.50 13.32 -3.23
N SER A 364 0.34 13.17 -2.19
CA SER A 364 1.05 14.30 -1.57
C SER A 364 1.89 15.07 -2.59
N PHE A 365 2.64 14.37 -3.44
CA PHE A 365 3.46 15.00 -4.49
C PHE A 365 2.66 15.45 -5.72
N MET A 366 1.44 14.94 -5.91
CA MET A 366 0.50 15.46 -6.93
C MET A 366 -0.18 16.77 -6.49
N GLY A 367 -0.03 17.17 -5.22
CA GLY A 367 -0.61 18.41 -4.66
C GLY A 367 -1.78 18.21 -3.72
N LEU A 368 -2.05 16.97 -3.29
CA LEU A 368 -3.03 16.62 -2.28
C LEU A 368 -2.31 16.02 -1.06
N PRO A 369 -1.90 16.82 -0.06
CA PRO A 369 -1.23 16.32 1.13
C PRO A 369 -2.06 15.23 1.83
N CYS A 370 -1.47 14.04 2.00
CA CYS A 370 -2.19 12.83 2.41
C CYS A 370 -1.34 12.03 3.41
N ALA A 371 -1.88 11.82 4.63
CA ALA A 371 -1.31 10.92 5.63
C ALA A 371 -1.95 9.53 5.53
N ASN A 372 -1.35 8.51 6.14
CA ASN A 372 -1.88 7.17 6.18
C ASN A 372 -2.41 6.83 7.58
N ILE A 373 -3.64 6.33 7.65
CA ILE A 373 -4.31 5.88 8.89
C ILE A 373 -4.43 4.36 8.83
N PHE A 374 -4.38 3.71 9.98
CA PHE A 374 -4.56 2.27 10.11
C PHE A 374 -5.90 1.76 9.56
N ALA A 375 -5.89 0.56 8.98
CA ALA A 375 -7.05 -0.26 8.64
C ALA A 375 -7.11 -1.56 9.48
N GLY A 376 -6.10 -1.82 10.29
CA GLY A 376 -6.05 -2.93 11.25
C GLY A 376 -5.72 -4.30 10.65
N GLY A 377 -5.29 -4.35 9.39
CA GLY A 377 -4.82 -5.57 8.73
C GLY A 377 -3.37 -5.88 9.06
N HIS A 378 -2.99 -7.15 8.96
CA HIS A 378 -1.65 -7.63 9.27
C HIS A 378 -1.22 -8.78 8.34
N ALA A 379 0.09 -9.00 8.23
CA ALA A 379 0.70 -10.06 7.44
C ALA A 379 0.30 -10.00 5.96
N PHE A 380 0.26 -8.80 5.41
CA PHE A 380 -0.13 -8.49 4.04
C PHE A 380 0.61 -9.32 2.99
N HIS A 381 0.03 -9.44 1.78
CA HIS A 381 0.57 -10.13 0.62
C HIS A 381 0.86 -11.63 0.85
N SER A 382 0.20 -12.24 1.84
CA SER A 382 0.47 -13.64 2.23
C SER A 382 -0.81 -14.41 2.58
N PRO A 383 -0.77 -15.76 2.60
CA PRO A 383 -1.89 -16.55 3.07
C PRO A 383 -2.14 -16.42 4.59
N LEU A 384 -1.21 -15.81 5.33
CA LEU A 384 -1.30 -15.57 6.77
C LEU A 384 -1.96 -14.25 7.13
N GLU A 385 -2.47 -13.53 6.13
CA GLU A 385 -3.12 -12.23 6.29
C GLU A 385 -4.35 -12.32 7.22
N TRP A 386 -4.46 -11.36 8.12
CA TRP A 386 -5.57 -11.29 9.08
C TRP A 386 -5.92 -9.86 9.45
N VAL A 387 -7.16 -9.67 9.94
CA VAL A 387 -7.65 -8.40 10.48
C VAL A 387 -8.50 -8.63 11.72
N SER A 388 -8.47 -7.72 12.68
CA SER A 388 -9.35 -7.74 13.84
C SER A 388 -10.66 -7.01 13.52
N ARG A 389 -11.79 -7.67 13.81
CA ARG A 389 -13.10 -7.02 13.73
C ARG A 389 -13.16 -5.74 14.55
N GLN A 390 -12.67 -5.80 15.79
CA GLN A 390 -12.72 -4.66 16.71
C GLN A 390 -11.79 -3.53 16.27
N ASP A 391 -10.70 -3.84 15.56
CA ASP A 391 -9.82 -2.81 15.01
C ASP A 391 -10.48 -2.10 13.82
N MET A 392 -11.20 -2.81 12.94
CA MET A 392 -12.04 -2.17 11.93
C MET A 392 -13.13 -1.28 12.55
N GLU A 393 -13.79 -1.71 13.63
CA GLU A 393 -14.77 -0.89 14.36
C GLU A 393 -14.13 0.40 14.93
N ARG A 394 -12.87 0.30 15.40
CA ARG A 394 -12.07 1.46 15.85
C ARG A 394 -11.68 2.37 14.69
N GLY A 395 -11.38 1.80 13.52
CA GLY A 395 -11.12 2.55 12.29
C GLY A 395 -12.32 3.40 11.88
N VAL A 396 -13.50 2.79 11.81
CA VAL A 396 -14.77 3.54 11.56
C VAL A 396 -14.94 4.70 12.54
N LYS A 397 -14.76 4.43 13.85
CA LYS A 397 -14.87 5.47 14.88
C LYS A 397 -13.84 6.57 14.69
N THR A 398 -12.61 6.23 14.32
CA THR A 398 -11.53 7.19 14.05
C THR A 398 -11.90 8.11 12.90
N LEU A 399 -12.42 7.58 11.80
CA LEU A 399 -12.84 8.40 10.64
C LEU A 399 -13.99 9.36 10.99
N VAL A 400 -14.96 8.89 11.77
CA VAL A 400 -16.07 9.76 12.28
C VAL A 400 -15.53 10.87 13.18
N GLU A 401 -14.65 10.55 14.13
CA GLU A 401 -14.04 11.55 15.01
C GLU A 401 -13.14 12.53 14.22
N LEU A 402 -12.45 12.05 13.19
CA LEU A 402 -11.63 12.88 12.32
C LEU A 402 -12.47 13.92 11.55
N ALA A 403 -13.64 13.52 11.04
CA ALA A 403 -14.58 14.43 10.41
C ALA A 403 -15.04 15.53 11.38
N LYS A 404 -15.33 15.18 12.65
CA LYS A 404 -15.69 16.12 13.72
C LYS A 404 -14.54 17.06 14.06
N VAL A 405 -13.33 16.53 14.24
CA VAL A 405 -12.14 17.33 14.59
C VAL A 405 -11.86 18.38 13.52
N TRP A 406 -11.95 18.03 12.25
CA TRP A 406 -11.81 19.01 11.16
C TRP A 406 -12.88 20.10 11.22
N ALA A 407 -14.13 19.76 11.49
CA ALA A 407 -15.19 20.76 11.63
C ALA A 407 -15.02 21.66 12.88
N GLU A 408 -14.49 21.14 13.98
CA GLU A 408 -14.30 21.89 15.23
C GLU A 408 -13.12 22.88 15.14
N ARG A 409 -12.02 22.47 14.47
CA ARG A 409 -10.74 23.22 14.43
C ARG A 409 -10.62 24.20 13.25
N SER A 410 -11.62 24.24 12.38
CA SER A 410 -11.68 25.15 11.21
C SER A 410 -12.41 26.45 11.53
#